data_ac113f8e48a17e61b65a55aa1237d694
#
_entry.id   ac113f8e48a17e61b65a55aa1237d694
#
_cell.length_a   1.000
_cell.length_b   1.000
_cell.length_c   1.000
_cell.angle_alpha   90.00
_cell.angle_beta   90.00
_cell.angle_gamma   90.00
#
_symmetry.space_group_name_H-M   'P 1'
#
loop_
_entity.id
_entity.type
_entity.pdbx_description
1 polymer ?
#
loop_
_entity_poly.entity_id
_entity_poly.type
_entity_poly.pdbx_seq_one_letter_code
_entity_poly.pdbx_strand_id
1 'polypeptide(L)'
;MRHVLIVGINKVSIKYVCDAIRSAGFEPILSVDPSGFHGAAKAVFEGVTCIPAFTDTDALSGYLKANEALVGKIHSITTFFDELFPVVSAIAQKFGFNAPPAVFARLSSKEFVGGLIPEHVPAESCVALADGDFVLPWLTPGVKNDVVLKPAVGSGAVATTMLSIAADVDPASVIKSAILESGIDDPEGIAWIVQAHCVGDLVSMEGFVQDGRVVFLGLSRRDRVGFTEVANQFPANQLIDQSVRSKIETAVRDLVSRSAFDNGFFHCEFIATPSTAYLIDANMGRLGGASIVEQIALAYDLPPATVLQHVALLPLGLLDATLEYKPVEECRQTLSYWYCLDHEAIVHDWEVPQMASIHTPIANVGSVIQPIGTSDYAWIGMLTGYAEVVVREIGQVLVHTDRGPRRPVFK
;
A
#
# COMPACT_ATOMS: atom_id res chain seq x y z
N MET A 1 -1.44 -21.71 -23.58
CA MET A 1 -1.30 -20.29 -23.18
C MET A 1 -0.60 -20.26 -21.84
N ARG A 2 0.34 -19.32 -21.63
CA ARG A 2 1.09 -19.20 -20.37
C ARG A 2 0.26 -18.41 -19.35
N HIS A 3 0.30 -18.81 -18.08
CA HIS A 3 -0.48 -18.16 -17.03
C HIS A 3 0.43 -17.42 -16.05
N VAL A 4 -0.07 -16.30 -15.52
CA VAL A 4 0.52 -15.58 -14.40
C VAL A 4 -0.36 -15.78 -13.17
N LEU A 5 0.20 -16.41 -12.12
CA LEU A 5 -0.44 -16.52 -10.82
C LEU A 5 -0.24 -15.24 -10.04
N ILE A 6 -1.34 -14.63 -9.61
CA ILE A 6 -1.35 -13.41 -8.80
C ILE A 6 -1.84 -13.78 -7.40
N VAL A 7 -0.95 -13.63 -6.40
CA VAL A 7 -1.23 -13.95 -5.00
C VAL A 7 -1.59 -12.65 -4.27
N GLY A 8 -2.87 -12.47 -4.03
CA GLY A 8 -3.39 -11.25 -3.40
C GLY A 8 -3.47 -10.05 -4.36
N ILE A 9 -4.59 -9.35 -4.33
CA ILE A 9 -4.83 -8.12 -5.08
C ILE A 9 -5.89 -7.27 -4.39
N ASN A 10 -5.73 -5.94 -4.43
CA ASN A 10 -6.67 -5.02 -3.80
C ASN A 10 -7.96 -4.81 -4.62
N LYS A 11 -8.98 -4.23 -3.97
CA LYS A 11 -10.33 -4.03 -4.55
C LYS A 11 -10.37 -3.09 -5.77
N VAL A 12 -9.38 -2.24 -5.96
CA VAL A 12 -9.30 -1.34 -7.14
C VAL A 12 -8.60 -2.06 -8.29
N SER A 13 -7.40 -2.58 -8.05
CA SER A 13 -6.57 -3.21 -9.08
C SER A 13 -7.24 -4.45 -9.69
N ILE A 14 -8.06 -5.18 -8.93
CA ILE A 14 -8.81 -6.34 -9.41
C ILE A 14 -9.67 -6.02 -10.65
N LYS A 15 -10.21 -4.81 -10.75
CA LYS A 15 -11.05 -4.39 -11.89
C LYS A 15 -10.32 -4.43 -13.22
N TYR A 16 -9.00 -4.30 -13.19
CA TYR A 16 -8.15 -4.11 -14.37
C TYR A 16 -7.18 -5.26 -14.63
N VAL A 17 -7.02 -6.19 -13.68
CA VAL A 17 -5.96 -7.20 -13.71
C VAL A 17 -6.08 -8.17 -14.88
N CYS A 18 -7.30 -8.59 -15.20
CA CYS A 18 -7.50 -9.53 -16.30
C CYS A 18 -7.13 -8.92 -17.65
N ASP A 19 -7.56 -7.68 -17.89
CA ASP A 19 -7.21 -6.95 -19.11
C ASP A 19 -5.71 -6.66 -19.17
N ALA A 20 -5.11 -6.27 -18.05
CA ALA A 20 -3.67 -6.03 -17.92
C ALA A 20 -2.84 -7.25 -18.32
N ILE A 21 -3.18 -8.41 -17.80
CA ILE A 21 -2.43 -9.65 -18.06
C ILE A 21 -2.71 -10.19 -19.45
N ARG A 22 -3.97 -10.16 -19.91
CA ARG A 22 -4.35 -10.65 -21.24
C ARG A 22 -3.80 -9.82 -22.38
N SER A 23 -3.70 -8.49 -22.22
CA SER A 23 -3.09 -7.61 -23.22
C SER A 23 -1.62 -7.89 -23.46
N ALA A 24 -0.92 -8.54 -22.51
CA ALA A 24 0.45 -9.03 -22.66
C ALA A 24 0.53 -10.49 -23.17
N GLY A 25 -0.58 -11.11 -23.57
CA GLY A 25 -0.61 -12.47 -24.10
C GLY A 25 -0.56 -13.59 -23.06
N PHE A 26 -0.85 -13.27 -21.79
CA PHE A 26 -0.94 -14.24 -20.70
C PHE A 26 -2.38 -14.40 -20.20
N GLU A 27 -2.66 -15.50 -19.48
CA GLU A 27 -3.92 -15.64 -18.73
C GLU A 27 -3.68 -15.50 -17.22
N PRO A 28 -4.51 -14.74 -16.51
CA PRO A 28 -4.40 -14.62 -15.06
C PRO A 28 -4.95 -15.86 -14.34
N ILE A 29 -4.30 -16.24 -13.24
CA ILE A 29 -4.85 -17.07 -12.17
C ILE A 29 -4.83 -16.24 -10.91
N LEU A 30 -5.95 -16.10 -10.23
CA LEU A 30 -6.08 -15.21 -9.06
C LEU A 30 -6.18 -16.04 -7.78
N SER A 31 -5.27 -15.82 -6.84
CA SER A 31 -5.35 -16.36 -5.47
C SER A 31 -6.03 -15.32 -4.59
N VAL A 32 -7.37 -15.37 -4.56
CA VAL A 32 -8.23 -14.42 -3.84
C VAL A 32 -9.52 -15.09 -3.37
N ASP A 33 -10.17 -14.53 -2.36
CA ASP A 33 -11.54 -14.86 -2.00
C ASP A 33 -12.53 -13.94 -2.74
N PRO A 34 -13.29 -14.44 -3.73
CA PRO A 34 -14.24 -13.62 -4.47
C PRO A 34 -15.39 -13.05 -3.64
N SER A 35 -15.70 -13.62 -2.47
CA SER A 35 -16.80 -13.17 -1.61
C SER A 35 -16.60 -11.75 -1.07
N GLY A 36 -15.36 -11.29 -0.98
CA GLY A 36 -15.00 -9.94 -0.52
C GLY A 36 -15.16 -8.83 -1.56
N PHE A 37 -15.63 -9.15 -2.79
CA PHE A 37 -15.70 -8.20 -3.90
C PHE A 37 -17.14 -7.96 -4.38
N HIS A 38 -17.44 -6.73 -4.80
CA HIS A 38 -18.77 -6.28 -5.22
C HIS A 38 -18.73 -5.51 -6.55
N GLY A 39 -19.89 -5.37 -7.21
CA GLY A 39 -20.04 -4.57 -8.43
C GLY A 39 -19.10 -5.00 -9.55
N ALA A 40 -18.44 -4.04 -10.19
CA ALA A 40 -17.51 -4.28 -11.29
C ALA A 40 -16.31 -5.17 -10.89
N ALA A 41 -15.86 -5.10 -9.63
CA ALA A 41 -14.80 -5.95 -9.12
C ALA A 41 -15.22 -7.44 -9.07
N LYS A 42 -16.48 -7.73 -8.77
CA LYS A 42 -17.02 -9.10 -8.75
C LYS A 42 -17.15 -9.69 -10.15
N ALA A 43 -17.51 -8.88 -11.14
CA ALA A 43 -17.67 -9.33 -12.52
C ALA A 43 -16.36 -9.85 -13.14
N VAL A 44 -15.21 -9.44 -12.63
CA VAL A 44 -13.88 -9.90 -13.08
C VAL A 44 -13.71 -11.41 -12.90
N PHE A 45 -14.36 -12.00 -11.89
CA PHE A 45 -14.24 -13.44 -11.62
C PHE A 45 -14.96 -14.33 -12.63
N GLU A 46 -15.83 -13.75 -13.46
CA GLU A 46 -16.45 -14.47 -14.56
C GLU A 46 -15.42 -14.78 -15.65
N GLY A 47 -15.14 -16.07 -15.88
CA GLY A 47 -14.21 -16.52 -16.92
C GLY A 47 -12.72 -16.38 -16.57
N VAL A 48 -12.37 -16.21 -15.28
CA VAL A 48 -10.99 -16.29 -14.79
C VAL A 48 -10.83 -17.47 -13.83
N THR A 49 -9.67 -18.10 -13.84
CA THR A 49 -9.35 -19.17 -12.88
C THR A 49 -9.02 -18.55 -11.53
N CYS A 50 -9.85 -18.86 -10.51
CA CYS A 50 -9.59 -18.47 -9.13
C CYS A 50 -9.17 -19.68 -8.30
N ILE A 51 -8.23 -19.47 -7.38
CA ILE A 51 -7.84 -20.42 -6.33
C ILE A 51 -8.04 -19.73 -4.97
N PRO A 52 -8.15 -20.48 -3.85
CA PRO A 52 -8.30 -19.90 -2.53
C PRO A 52 -7.24 -18.81 -2.25
N ALA A 53 -7.60 -17.83 -1.43
CA ALA A 53 -6.65 -16.85 -0.95
C ALA A 53 -5.61 -17.51 -0.04
N PHE A 54 -4.33 -17.25 -0.30
CA PHE A 54 -3.23 -17.76 0.49
C PHE A 54 -2.33 -16.60 0.93
N THR A 55 -1.97 -16.61 2.21
CA THR A 55 -0.98 -15.70 2.82
C THR A 55 0.22 -16.44 3.40
N ASP A 56 0.21 -17.77 3.29
CA ASP A 56 1.21 -18.66 3.86
C ASP A 56 1.80 -19.58 2.79
N THR A 57 3.13 -19.80 2.88
CA THR A 57 3.91 -20.58 1.90
C THR A 57 3.53 -22.05 1.91
N ASP A 58 3.31 -22.66 3.08
CA ASP A 58 3.05 -24.09 3.18
C ASP A 58 1.66 -24.43 2.68
N ALA A 59 0.66 -23.59 3.00
CA ALA A 59 -0.70 -23.73 2.51
C ALA A 59 -0.76 -23.61 0.98
N LEU A 60 -0.16 -22.58 0.38
CA LEU A 60 -0.11 -22.42 -1.08
C LEU A 60 0.67 -23.55 -1.74
N SER A 61 1.80 -23.95 -1.18
CA SER A 61 2.60 -25.07 -1.68
C SER A 61 1.82 -26.39 -1.63
N GLY A 62 1.11 -26.65 -0.53
CA GLY A 62 0.26 -27.85 -0.38
C GLY A 62 -0.83 -27.88 -1.44
N TYR A 63 -1.51 -26.74 -1.66
CA TYR A 63 -2.53 -26.63 -2.70
C TYR A 63 -1.97 -26.90 -4.11
N LEU A 64 -0.84 -26.27 -4.46
CA LEU A 64 -0.21 -26.45 -5.78
C LEU A 64 0.25 -27.90 -6.00
N LYS A 65 0.83 -28.56 -5.00
CA LYS A 65 1.19 -29.98 -5.09
C LYS A 65 -0.01 -30.89 -5.36
N ALA A 66 -1.16 -30.57 -4.77
CA ALA A 66 -2.41 -31.33 -5.00
C ALA A 66 -3.04 -31.02 -6.37
N ASN A 67 -2.55 -30.01 -7.11
CA ASN A 67 -3.12 -29.54 -8.37
C ASN A 67 -2.04 -29.46 -9.48
N GLU A 68 -1.35 -30.57 -9.77
CA GLU A 68 -0.24 -30.63 -10.75
C GLU A 68 -0.62 -30.12 -12.15
N ALA A 69 -1.84 -30.38 -12.61
CA ALA A 69 -2.34 -29.87 -13.89
C ALA A 69 -2.42 -28.33 -13.93
N LEU A 70 -2.63 -27.68 -12.78
CA LEU A 70 -2.58 -26.22 -12.65
C LEU A 70 -1.13 -25.72 -12.68
N VAL A 71 -0.25 -26.39 -11.93
CA VAL A 71 1.19 -26.07 -11.87
C VAL A 71 1.80 -26.05 -13.26
N GLY A 72 1.49 -27.04 -14.11
CA GLY A 72 1.99 -27.12 -15.48
C GLY A 72 1.56 -25.97 -16.39
N LYS A 73 0.58 -25.15 -16.01
CA LYS A 73 0.14 -23.96 -16.76
C LYS A 73 0.82 -22.68 -16.28
N ILE A 74 1.23 -22.61 -15.01
CA ILE A 74 1.80 -21.41 -14.40
C ILE A 74 3.21 -21.18 -14.95
N HIS A 75 3.41 -20.05 -15.59
CA HIS A 75 4.70 -19.57 -16.07
C HIS A 75 5.37 -18.66 -15.06
N SER A 76 4.59 -17.75 -14.47
CA SER A 76 5.09 -16.72 -13.56
C SER A 76 4.17 -16.55 -12.36
N ILE A 77 4.71 -16.05 -11.27
CA ILE A 77 3.99 -15.70 -10.04
C ILE A 77 4.36 -14.30 -9.58
N THR A 78 3.38 -13.53 -9.12
CA THR A 78 3.58 -12.18 -8.56
C THR A 78 2.52 -11.85 -7.53
N THR A 79 2.63 -10.67 -6.89
CA THR A 79 1.67 -10.13 -5.93
C THR A 79 1.57 -8.61 -6.06
N PHE A 80 0.48 -8.04 -5.51
CA PHE A 80 0.30 -6.59 -5.34
C PHE A 80 0.38 -6.17 -3.86
N PHE A 81 0.85 -7.07 -2.98
CA PHE A 81 1.09 -6.81 -1.56
C PHE A 81 2.54 -7.10 -1.21
N ASP A 82 3.25 -6.12 -0.65
CA ASP A 82 4.66 -6.25 -0.30
C ASP A 82 4.90 -7.34 0.75
N GLU A 83 4.01 -7.52 1.71
CA GLU A 83 4.06 -8.60 2.70
C GLU A 83 3.98 -10.01 2.12
N LEU A 84 3.52 -10.16 0.87
CA LEU A 84 3.42 -11.46 0.18
C LEU A 84 4.62 -11.78 -0.73
N PHE A 85 5.57 -10.87 -0.94
CA PHE A 85 6.78 -11.18 -1.71
C PHE A 85 7.61 -12.33 -1.12
N PRO A 86 7.73 -12.51 0.21
CA PRO A 86 8.38 -13.70 0.77
C PRO A 86 7.69 -15.01 0.33
N VAL A 87 6.35 -15.05 0.36
CA VAL A 87 5.56 -16.22 -0.09
C VAL A 87 5.77 -16.49 -1.57
N VAL A 88 5.66 -15.43 -2.40
CA VAL A 88 5.87 -15.51 -3.86
C VAL A 88 7.26 -16.03 -4.19
N SER A 89 8.30 -15.50 -3.54
CA SER A 89 9.69 -15.92 -3.73
C SER A 89 9.92 -17.40 -3.38
N ALA A 90 9.40 -17.83 -2.22
CA ALA A 90 9.54 -19.22 -1.78
C ALA A 90 8.82 -20.20 -2.71
N ILE A 91 7.60 -19.87 -3.15
CA ILE A 91 6.82 -20.68 -4.09
C ILE A 91 7.51 -20.73 -5.46
N ALA A 92 8.01 -19.60 -5.95
CA ALA A 92 8.72 -19.55 -7.22
C ALA A 92 9.96 -20.44 -7.22
N GLN A 93 10.77 -20.37 -6.17
CA GLN A 93 11.94 -21.24 -6.00
C GLN A 93 11.54 -22.73 -5.97
N LYS A 94 10.47 -23.08 -5.26
CA LYS A 94 10.03 -24.47 -5.07
C LYS A 94 9.49 -25.11 -6.35
N PHE A 95 8.77 -24.34 -7.18
CA PHE A 95 8.10 -24.86 -8.38
C PHE A 95 8.78 -24.44 -9.70
N GLY A 96 9.81 -23.60 -9.65
CA GLY A 96 10.54 -23.14 -10.84
C GLY A 96 9.77 -22.08 -11.64
N PHE A 97 8.90 -21.29 -11.00
CA PHE A 97 8.18 -20.23 -11.68
C PHE A 97 9.07 -18.98 -11.84
N ASN A 98 8.85 -18.22 -12.92
CA ASN A 98 9.39 -16.87 -13.02
C ASN A 98 8.70 -15.96 -12.00
N ALA A 99 9.47 -15.12 -11.29
CA ALA A 99 8.99 -14.28 -10.20
C ALA A 99 9.81 -12.98 -10.10
N PRO A 100 9.31 -11.97 -9.38
CA PRO A 100 10.12 -10.82 -9.03
C PRO A 100 11.43 -11.24 -8.34
N PRO A 101 12.53 -10.48 -8.50
CA PRO A 101 13.82 -10.77 -7.86
C PRO A 101 13.69 -10.95 -6.34
N ALA A 102 14.50 -11.82 -5.75
CA ALA A 102 14.44 -12.17 -4.32
C ALA A 102 14.63 -10.96 -3.38
N VAL A 103 15.21 -9.87 -3.86
CA VAL A 103 15.36 -8.63 -3.09
C VAL A 103 14.01 -8.02 -2.68
N PHE A 104 12.94 -8.25 -3.45
CA PHE A 104 11.60 -7.77 -3.10
C PHE A 104 11.14 -8.32 -1.74
N ALA A 105 11.41 -9.60 -1.46
CA ALA A 105 11.08 -10.22 -0.18
C ALA A 105 11.84 -9.58 0.99
N ARG A 106 13.07 -9.10 0.78
CA ARG A 106 13.84 -8.40 1.81
C ARG A 106 13.37 -6.96 2.01
N LEU A 107 12.98 -6.30 0.93
CA LEU A 107 12.50 -4.91 0.94
C LEU A 107 11.09 -4.75 1.55
N SER A 108 10.37 -5.84 1.85
CA SER A 108 9.16 -5.80 2.66
C SER A 108 9.42 -5.54 4.15
N SER A 109 10.68 -5.64 4.60
CA SER A 109 11.09 -5.36 5.99
C SER A 109 11.52 -3.91 6.16
N LYS A 110 10.85 -3.18 7.05
CA LYS A 110 11.19 -1.80 7.43
C LYS A 110 12.58 -1.72 8.07
N GLU A 111 12.96 -2.72 8.87
CA GLU A 111 14.29 -2.84 9.45
C GLU A 111 15.37 -2.91 8.37
N PHE A 112 15.16 -3.78 7.36
CA PHE A 112 16.12 -3.90 6.27
C PHE A 112 16.24 -2.61 5.47
N VAL A 113 15.11 -1.95 5.16
CA VAL A 113 15.08 -0.65 4.45
C VAL A 113 15.80 0.42 5.27
N GLY A 114 15.46 0.59 6.55
CA GLY A 114 16.09 1.57 7.43
C GLY A 114 17.60 1.34 7.58
N GLY A 115 18.04 0.07 7.66
CA GLY A 115 19.45 -0.29 7.70
C GLY A 115 20.23 0.02 6.41
N LEU A 116 19.57 0.06 5.25
CA LEU A 116 20.19 0.46 3.99
C LEU A 116 20.42 1.97 3.89
N ILE A 117 19.50 2.78 4.42
CA ILE A 117 19.50 4.24 4.26
C ILE A 117 19.24 4.97 5.59
N PRO A 118 20.03 4.71 6.67
CA PRO A 118 19.77 5.24 8.00
C PRO A 118 19.76 6.77 8.09
N GLU A 119 20.42 7.46 7.14
CA GLU A 119 20.43 8.91 7.04
C GLU A 119 19.11 9.53 6.51
N HIS A 120 18.24 8.70 5.92
CA HIS A 120 16.97 9.15 5.32
C HIS A 120 15.73 8.74 6.12
N VAL A 121 15.89 7.93 7.16
CA VAL A 121 14.80 7.54 8.08
C VAL A 121 14.88 8.34 9.38
N PRO A 122 13.77 8.49 10.13
CA PRO A 122 13.87 9.00 11.50
C PRO A 122 14.73 8.08 12.34
N ALA A 123 15.28 8.60 13.45
CA ALA A 123 16.01 7.74 14.40
C ALA A 123 15.11 6.58 14.82
N GLU A 124 15.60 5.34 14.68
CA GLU A 124 14.81 4.14 14.95
C GLU A 124 15.65 3.01 15.53
N SER A 125 14.95 2.04 16.12
CA SER A 125 15.52 0.78 16.58
C SER A 125 14.53 -0.34 16.26
N CYS A 126 15.07 -1.49 15.81
CA CYS A 126 14.32 -2.74 15.75
C CYS A 126 14.36 -3.42 17.11
N VAL A 127 13.23 -3.89 17.59
CA VAL A 127 13.08 -4.56 18.90
C VAL A 127 12.22 -5.81 18.74
N ALA A 128 12.49 -6.83 19.55
CA ALA A 128 11.65 -8.03 19.68
C ALA A 128 11.45 -8.34 21.16
N LEU A 129 10.25 -8.75 21.55
CA LEU A 129 9.98 -9.10 22.95
C LEU A 129 10.83 -10.27 23.44
N ALA A 130 11.17 -11.20 22.56
CA ALA A 130 12.03 -12.34 22.84
C ALA A 130 13.46 -11.94 23.25
N ASP A 131 13.93 -10.78 22.87
CA ASP A 131 15.30 -10.30 23.18
C ASP A 131 15.44 -9.80 24.62
N GLY A 132 14.36 -9.72 25.39
CA GLY A 132 14.36 -9.26 26.78
C GLY A 132 14.42 -7.73 26.86
N ASP A 133 15.51 -7.18 27.41
CA ASP A 133 15.70 -5.74 27.52
C ASP A 133 16.36 -5.19 26.26
N PHE A 134 15.70 -4.19 25.65
CA PHE A 134 16.23 -3.48 24.48
C PHE A 134 16.58 -2.03 24.81
N VAL A 135 17.63 -1.53 24.17
CA VAL A 135 18.13 -0.17 24.36
C VAL A 135 17.73 0.69 23.16
N LEU A 136 17.24 1.88 23.43
CA LEU A 136 16.88 2.88 22.44
C LEU A 136 17.89 4.05 22.53
N PRO A 137 19.08 3.95 21.91
CA PRO A 137 20.20 4.85 22.16
C PRO A 137 19.95 6.29 21.71
N TRP A 138 18.95 6.49 20.84
CA TRP A 138 18.56 7.80 20.32
C TRP A 138 17.51 8.51 21.17
N LEU A 139 16.88 7.85 22.17
CA LEU A 139 16.02 8.52 23.11
C LEU A 139 16.82 9.41 24.05
N THR A 140 16.31 10.61 24.30
CA THR A 140 16.93 11.55 25.24
C THR A 140 16.45 11.27 26.66
N PRO A 141 17.33 10.85 27.57
CA PRO A 141 16.95 10.61 28.98
C PRO A 141 16.46 11.89 29.65
N GLY A 142 15.50 11.75 30.54
CA GLY A 142 15.00 12.86 31.36
C GLY A 142 14.14 13.88 30.64
N VAL A 143 13.73 13.60 29.40
CA VAL A 143 12.76 14.41 28.65
C VAL A 143 11.64 13.53 28.11
N LYS A 144 10.50 14.15 27.85
CA LYS A 144 9.39 13.48 27.14
C LYS A 144 9.82 13.14 25.73
N ASN A 145 9.60 11.88 25.30
CA ASN A 145 9.85 11.44 23.95
C ASN A 145 8.55 10.97 23.31
N ASP A 146 8.24 11.45 22.10
CA ASP A 146 7.14 10.96 21.30
C ASP A 146 7.71 10.01 20.23
N VAL A 147 7.19 8.77 20.19
CA VAL A 147 7.68 7.71 19.29
C VAL A 147 6.52 7.05 18.56
N VAL A 148 6.81 6.45 17.43
CA VAL A 148 5.89 5.58 16.68
C VAL A 148 6.37 4.14 16.85
N LEU A 149 5.48 3.28 17.30
CA LEU A 149 5.66 1.84 17.36
C LEU A 149 4.88 1.18 16.24
N LYS A 150 5.53 0.30 15.47
CA LYS A 150 4.90 -0.41 14.34
C LYS A 150 5.57 -1.76 14.08
N PRO A 151 4.87 -2.77 13.53
CA PRO A 151 5.51 -4.01 13.07
C PRO A 151 6.59 -3.75 12.02
N ALA A 152 7.68 -4.50 12.05
CA ALA A 152 8.75 -4.40 11.04
C ALA A 152 8.30 -4.83 9.65
N VAL A 153 7.31 -5.73 9.57
CA VAL A 153 6.65 -6.17 8.33
C VAL A 153 5.15 -5.96 8.47
N GLY A 154 4.50 -5.48 7.43
CA GLY A 154 3.06 -5.23 7.39
C GLY A 154 2.71 -3.90 6.72
N SER A 155 1.45 -3.75 6.35
CA SER A 155 0.90 -2.62 5.60
C SER A 155 -0.34 -2.01 6.27
N GLY A 156 -0.83 -0.86 5.77
CA GLY A 156 -2.10 -0.26 6.21
C GLY A 156 -2.13 0.26 7.64
N ALA A 157 -0.99 0.60 8.22
CA ALA A 157 -0.84 1.08 9.59
C ALA A 157 -1.42 0.12 10.67
N VAL A 158 -1.57 -1.19 10.35
CA VAL A 158 -2.01 -2.20 11.30
C VAL A 158 -1.05 -2.24 12.49
N ALA A 159 -1.59 -2.19 13.72
CA ALA A 159 -0.86 -2.14 14.98
C ALA A 159 0.19 -1.02 15.06
N THR A 160 0.05 0.03 14.24
CA THR A 160 0.86 1.24 14.36
C THR A 160 0.26 2.14 15.45
N THR A 161 1.05 2.54 16.42
CA THR A 161 0.60 3.41 17.50
C THR A 161 1.62 4.50 17.81
N MET A 162 1.13 5.65 18.25
CA MET A 162 1.97 6.74 18.75
C MET A 162 2.01 6.69 20.27
N LEU A 163 3.21 6.63 20.82
CA LEU A 163 3.45 6.59 22.24
C LEU A 163 4.12 7.87 22.71
N SER A 164 3.68 8.36 23.87
CA SER A 164 4.27 9.50 24.54
C SER A 164 4.92 9.01 25.85
N ILE A 165 6.24 8.93 25.83
CA ILE A 165 7.03 8.39 26.95
C ILE A 165 7.44 9.54 27.85
N ALA A 166 6.95 9.55 29.10
CA ALA A 166 7.28 10.60 30.07
C ALA A 166 8.75 10.49 30.50
N ALA A 167 9.31 11.60 30.97
CA ALA A 167 10.73 11.73 31.32
C ALA A 167 11.21 10.78 32.43
N ASP A 168 10.31 10.39 33.32
CA ASP A 168 10.55 9.58 34.53
C ASP A 168 10.12 8.11 34.36
N VAL A 169 9.68 7.71 33.17
CA VAL A 169 9.20 6.36 32.90
C VAL A 169 10.23 5.60 32.06
N ASP A 170 10.42 4.31 32.40
CA ASP A 170 11.26 3.42 31.59
C ASP A 170 10.68 3.18 30.20
N PRO A 171 11.37 3.61 29.11
CA PRO A 171 10.87 3.44 27.76
C PRO A 171 10.60 1.98 27.36
N ALA A 172 11.45 1.04 27.83
CA ALA A 172 11.31 -0.36 27.48
C ALA A 172 10.01 -0.94 28.02
N SER A 173 9.61 -0.58 29.24
CA SER A 173 8.36 -1.05 29.84
C SER A 173 7.12 -0.54 29.10
N VAL A 174 7.12 0.75 28.66
CA VAL A 174 6.02 1.34 27.90
C VAL A 174 5.86 0.64 26.55
N ILE A 175 6.97 0.42 25.84
CA ILE A 175 6.96 -0.21 24.53
C ILE A 175 6.53 -1.67 24.64
N LYS A 176 7.04 -2.43 25.63
CA LYS A 176 6.61 -3.83 25.88
C LYS A 176 5.09 -3.90 26.12
N SER A 177 4.54 -3.02 26.96
CA SER A 177 3.08 -2.97 27.20
C SER A 177 2.33 -2.71 25.91
N ALA A 178 2.75 -1.71 25.13
CA ALA A 178 2.10 -1.35 23.86
C ALA A 178 2.17 -2.48 22.82
N ILE A 179 3.27 -3.24 22.76
CA ILE A 179 3.39 -4.42 21.89
C ILE A 179 2.36 -5.49 22.29
N LEU A 180 2.28 -5.82 23.58
CA LEU A 180 1.33 -6.82 24.09
C LEU A 180 -0.13 -6.40 23.90
N GLU A 181 -0.41 -5.12 23.92
CA GLU A 181 -1.76 -4.53 23.72
C GLU A 181 -2.09 -4.25 22.25
N SER A 182 -1.19 -4.58 21.30
CA SER A 182 -1.31 -4.25 19.87
C SER A 182 -2.47 -4.92 19.13
N GLY A 183 -3.04 -5.97 19.69
CA GLY A 183 -4.10 -6.78 19.04
C GLY A 183 -3.60 -7.76 17.97
N ILE A 184 -2.28 -7.93 17.84
CA ILE A 184 -1.70 -8.99 17.00
C ILE A 184 -1.74 -10.32 17.73
N ASP A 185 -2.10 -11.41 17.03
CA ASP A 185 -2.26 -12.75 17.63
C ASP A 185 -0.96 -13.30 18.27
N ASP A 186 0.21 -13.02 17.67
CA ASP A 186 1.53 -13.41 18.18
C ASP A 186 2.49 -12.21 18.16
N PRO A 187 2.34 -11.26 19.08
CA PRO A 187 3.18 -10.06 19.11
C PRO A 187 4.62 -10.33 19.53
N GLU A 188 4.91 -11.47 20.18
CA GLU A 188 6.23 -11.90 20.63
C GLU A 188 7.03 -12.54 19.47
N GLY A 189 6.34 -13.14 18.50
CA GLY A 189 6.94 -13.82 17.36
C GLY A 189 7.41 -12.89 16.23
N ILE A 190 7.17 -11.58 16.35
CA ILE A 190 7.53 -10.60 15.31
C ILE A 190 8.48 -9.52 15.82
N ALA A 191 9.23 -8.94 14.87
CA ALA A 191 10.05 -7.76 15.13
C ALA A 191 9.20 -6.47 15.00
N TRP A 192 9.58 -5.46 15.80
CA TRP A 192 8.90 -4.16 15.86
C TRP A 192 9.91 -3.04 15.60
N ILE A 193 9.46 -1.98 14.97
CA ILE A 193 10.22 -0.73 14.81
C ILE A 193 9.70 0.29 15.83
N VAL A 194 10.60 0.81 16.64
CA VAL A 194 10.40 2.00 17.47
C VAL A 194 11.10 3.16 16.78
N GLN A 195 10.36 4.17 16.37
CA GLN A 195 10.85 5.25 15.51
C GLN A 195 10.53 6.60 16.13
N ALA A 196 11.42 7.57 16.04
CA ALA A 196 11.17 8.94 16.48
C ALA A 196 9.97 9.53 15.73
N HIS A 197 9.01 10.12 16.45
CA HIS A 197 7.88 10.78 15.83
C HIS A 197 8.32 12.06 15.11
N CYS A 198 8.03 12.15 13.83
CA CYS A 198 8.26 13.33 13.01
C CYS A 198 6.94 14.06 12.73
N VAL A 199 6.95 15.38 12.89
CA VAL A 199 5.80 16.25 12.58
C VAL A 199 5.99 16.87 11.22
N GLY A 200 5.03 16.66 10.32
CA GLY A 200 5.07 17.18 8.95
C GLY A 200 3.92 16.66 8.11
N ASP A 201 3.92 16.99 6.83
CA ASP A 201 2.94 16.50 5.86
C ASP A 201 3.31 15.07 5.43
N LEU A 202 2.30 14.19 5.38
CA LEU A 202 2.46 12.86 4.80
C LEU A 202 2.42 12.97 3.28
N VAL A 203 3.52 12.58 2.65
CA VAL A 203 3.67 12.54 1.19
C VAL A 203 4.21 11.19 0.75
N SER A 204 3.92 10.78 -0.48
CA SER A 204 4.51 9.58 -1.06
C SER A 204 5.08 9.87 -2.44
N MET A 205 6.19 9.20 -2.77
CA MET A 205 6.78 9.21 -4.09
C MET A 205 6.38 7.94 -4.83
N GLU A 206 5.72 8.11 -5.96
CA GLU A 206 5.38 7.05 -6.89
C GLU A 206 6.40 7.01 -8.03
N GLY A 207 6.79 5.82 -8.43
CA GLY A 207 7.70 5.64 -9.55
C GLY A 207 8.03 4.19 -9.84
N PHE A 208 8.99 3.99 -10.71
CA PHE A 208 9.51 2.67 -11.03
C PHE A 208 11.00 2.72 -11.34
N VAL A 209 11.62 1.56 -11.26
CA VAL A 209 12.98 1.34 -11.74
C VAL A 209 12.91 0.40 -12.92
N GLN A 210 13.63 0.72 -13.98
CA GLN A 210 13.78 -0.14 -15.13
C GLN A 210 15.25 -0.17 -15.53
N ASP A 211 15.82 -1.36 -15.56
CA ASP A 211 17.24 -1.59 -15.83
C ASP A 211 18.16 -0.71 -14.98
N GLY A 212 17.84 -0.60 -13.67
CA GLY A 212 18.55 0.23 -12.70
C GLY A 212 18.30 1.75 -12.83
N ARG A 213 17.53 2.19 -13.82
CA ARG A 213 17.18 3.61 -14.00
C ARG A 213 15.90 3.96 -13.24
N VAL A 214 15.99 4.90 -12.30
CA VAL A 214 14.84 5.41 -11.54
C VAL A 214 14.04 6.41 -12.39
N VAL A 215 12.74 6.18 -12.48
CA VAL A 215 11.75 7.07 -13.09
C VAL A 215 10.73 7.48 -12.03
N PHE A 216 10.64 8.78 -11.75
CA PHE A 216 9.64 9.33 -10.83
C PHE A 216 8.38 9.70 -11.59
N LEU A 217 7.23 9.17 -11.15
CA LEU A 217 5.92 9.51 -11.70
C LEU A 217 5.30 10.71 -11.00
N GLY A 218 5.67 11.00 -9.77
CA GLY A 218 5.19 12.15 -9.03
C GLY A 218 5.01 11.89 -7.55
N LEU A 219 4.80 12.99 -6.83
CA LEU A 219 4.46 12.96 -5.42
C LEU A 219 2.94 12.92 -5.23
N SER A 220 2.51 12.16 -4.24
CA SER A 220 1.18 12.27 -3.67
C SER A 220 1.23 13.07 -2.39
N ARG A 221 0.20 13.88 -2.10
CA ARG A 221 -0.07 14.45 -0.79
C ARG A 221 -1.29 13.77 -0.20
N ARG A 222 -1.14 13.29 1.03
CA ARG A 222 -2.16 12.48 1.72
C ARG A 222 -2.68 13.23 2.93
N ASP A 223 -3.99 13.45 2.99
CA ASP A 223 -4.67 14.05 4.13
C ASP A 223 -5.27 12.98 5.03
N ARG A 224 -5.14 13.16 6.34
CA ARG A 224 -5.67 12.25 7.37
C ARG A 224 -6.52 12.99 8.40
N VAL A 225 -7.47 12.23 8.99
CA VAL A 225 -8.18 12.58 10.22
C VAL A 225 -7.82 11.50 11.24
N GLY A 226 -7.02 11.83 12.24
CA GLY A 226 -6.41 10.83 13.12
C GLY A 226 -5.60 9.81 12.30
N PHE A 227 -5.93 8.53 12.42
CA PHE A 227 -5.28 7.45 11.67
C PHE A 227 -5.99 7.09 10.35
N THR A 228 -7.14 7.71 10.04
CA THR A 228 -7.87 7.45 8.80
C THR A 228 -7.37 8.36 7.67
N GLU A 229 -6.90 7.78 6.58
CA GLU A 229 -6.64 8.53 5.34
C GLU A 229 -7.98 8.95 4.72
N VAL A 230 -8.09 10.23 4.34
CA VAL A 230 -9.34 10.78 3.78
C VAL A 230 -9.17 11.32 2.37
N ALA A 231 -7.96 11.72 1.98
CA ALA A 231 -7.71 12.20 0.64
C ALA A 231 -6.28 11.88 0.18
N ASN A 232 -6.13 11.62 -1.11
CA ASN A 232 -4.84 11.50 -1.80
C ASN A 232 -4.88 12.34 -3.07
N GLN A 233 -4.01 13.33 -3.16
CA GLN A 233 -3.88 14.23 -4.29
C GLN A 233 -2.63 13.87 -5.10
N PHE A 234 -2.77 13.61 -6.41
CA PHE A 234 -1.69 13.21 -7.30
C PHE A 234 -1.85 13.83 -8.71
N PRO A 235 -0.76 14.31 -9.36
CA PRO A 235 0.51 14.61 -8.75
C PRO A 235 0.44 15.87 -7.87
N ALA A 236 1.17 15.87 -6.77
CA ALA A 236 1.23 16.96 -5.80
C ALA A 236 2.58 17.69 -5.79
N ASN A 237 3.38 17.52 -6.83
CA ASN A 237 4.75 18.09 -6.93
C ASN A 237 4.80 19.60 -6.69
N GLN A 238 3.76 20.33 -7.11
CA GLN A 238 3.68 21.79 -6.94
C GLN A 238 3.42 22.23 -5.51
N LEU A 239 2.92 21.33 -4.65
CA LEU A 239 2.59 21.61 -3.25
C LEU A 239 3.77 21.38 -2.30
N ILE A 240 4.85 20.77 -2.78
CA ILE A 240 6.02 20.42 -2.00
C ILE A 240 7.21 21.26 -2.45
N ASP A 241 7.91 21.88 -1.51
CA ASP A 241 9.09 22.67 -1.80
C ASP A 241 10.14 21.87 -2.59
N GLN A 242 10.79 22.50 -3.57
CA GLN A 242 11.75 21.85 -4.45
C GLN A 242 12.93 21.25 -3.67
N SER A 243 13.39 21.92 -2.61
CA SER A 243 14.49 21.42 -1.78
C SER A 243 14.11 20.14 -1.03
N VAL A 244 12.87 20.04 -0.57
CA VAL A 244 12.31 18.85 0.08
C VAL A 244 12.11 17.72 -0.95
N ARG A 245 11.57 18.04 -2.14
CA ARG A 245 11.46 17.06 -3.24
C ARG A 245 12.79 16.44 -3.60
N SER A 246 13.83 17.27 -3.73
CA SER A 246 15.19 16.78 -4.05
C SER A 246 15.73 15.81 -2.99
N LYS A 247 15.39 16.01 -1.71
CA LYS A 247 15.76 15.07 -0.64
C LYS A 247 14.99 13.76 -0.73
N ILE A 248 13.69 13.81 -1.03
CA ILE A 248 12.88 12.61 -1.27
C ILE A 248 13.44 11.81 -2.45
N GLU A 249 13.74 12.47 -3.57
CA GLU A 249 14.32 11.81 -4.74
C GLU A 249 15.69 11.19 -4.42
N THR A 250 16.53 11.87 -3.64
CA THR A 250 17.82 11.34 -3.20
C THR A 250 17.64 10.09 -2.35
N ALA A 251 16.74 10.11 -1.36
CA ALA A 251 16.47 8.95 -0.51
C ALA A 251 16.02 7.73 -1.32
N VAL A 252 15.14 7.93 -2.30
CA VAL A 252 14.69 6.83 -3.18
C VAL A 252 15.83 6.31 -4.05
N ARG A 253 16.66 7.19 -4.64
CA ARG A 253 17.82 6.76 -5.45
C ARG A 253 18.84 5.98 -4.61
N ASP A 254 19.10 6.42 -3.39
CA ASP A 254 20.00 5.72 -2.47
C ASP A 254 19.45 4.35 -2.09
N LEU A 255 18.15 4.25 -1.79
CA LEU A 255 17.49 2.98 -1.51
C LEU A 255 17.60 2.02 -2.70
N VAL A 256 17.26 2.48 -3.91
CA VAL A 256 17.35 1.67 -5.15
C VAL A 256 18.78 1.19 -5.37
N SER A 257 19.76 2.09 -5.28
CA SER A 257 21.17 1.78 -5.51
C SER A 257 21.72 0.77 -4.50
N ARG A 258 21.43 0.97 -3.19
CA ARG A 258 21.97 0.11 -2.11
C ARG A 258 21.26 -1.24 -2.00
N SER A 259 20.00 -1.31 -2.45
CA SER A 259 19.23 -2.56 -2.46
C SER A 259 19.45 -3.42 -3.69
N ALA A 260 20.05 -2.89 -4.76
CA ALA A 260 20.09 -3.50 -6.08
C ALA A 260 18.67 -3.82 -6.63
N PHE A 261 17.74 -2.88 -6.45
CA PHE A 261 16.39 -2.97 -6.98
C PHE A 261 16.40 -2.47 -8.43
N ASP A 262 16.44 -3.39 -9.39
CA ASP A 262 16.71 -3.07 -10.80
C ASP A 262 15.45 -2.88 -11.65
N ASN A 263 14.35 -3.61 -11.36
CA ASN A 263 13.13 -3.56 -12.14
C ASN A 263 11.90 -3.72 -11.25
N GLY A 264 11.01 -2.73 -11.23
CA GLY A 264 9.76 -2.76 -10.49
C GLY A 264 9.27 -1.39 -10.06
N PHE A 265 8.05 -1.32 -9.61
CA PHE A 265 7.44 -0.10 -9.08
C PHE A 265 7.82 0.10 -7.62
N PHE A 266 7.69 1.33 -7.16
CA PHE A 266 7.82 1.69 -5.75
C PHE A 266 6.81 2.74 -5.34
N HIS A 267 6.43 2.67 -4.07
CA HIS A 267 5.67 3.65 -3.32
C HIS A 267 6.39 3.92 -2.01
N CYS A 268 7.03 5.07 -1.89
CA CYS A 268 7.82 5.45 -0.73
C CYS A 268 7.13 6.57 0.04
N GLU A 269 6.79 6.33 1.31
CA GLU A 269 6.09 7.28 2.18
C GLU A 269 7.07 8.09 3.02
N PHE A 270 6.84 9.40 3.07
CA PHE A 270 7.70 10.34 3.79
C PHE A 270 6.87 11.26 4.69
N ILE A 271 7.46 11.66 5.82
CA ILE A 271 7.03 12.86 6.54
C ILE A 271 7.88 14.02 6.04
N ALA A 272 7.25 14.92 5.29
CA ALA A 272 7.86 16.13 4.77
C ALA A 272 7.72 17.28 5.77
N THR A 273 8.86 17.81 6.24
CA THR A 273 8.93 19.00 7.06
C THR A 273 9.30 20.21 6.17
N PRO A 274 9.28 21.45 6.66
CA PRO A 274 9.71 22.60 5.85
C PRO A 274 11.16 22.54 5.33
N SER A 275 12.01 21.74 5.94
CA SER A 275 13.44 21.71 5.62
C SER A 275 13.96 20.32 5.21
N THR A 276 13.24 19.25 5.45
CA THR A 276 13.68 17.87 5.14
C THR A 276 12.50 16.93 4.94
N ALA A 277 12.80 15.70 4.54
CA ALA A 277 11.83 14.62 4.50
C ALA A 277 12.47 13.35 5.07
N TYR A 278 11.69 12.58 5.82
CA TYR A 278 12.11 11.30 6.39
C TYR A 278 11.26 10.18 5.80
N LEU A 279 11.91 9.17 5.24
CA LEU A 279 11.24 7.95 4.80
C LEU A 279 10.69 7.20 6.01
N ILE A 280 9.40 6.92 5.99
CA ILE A 280 8.73 6.19 7.07
C ILE A 280 8.24 4.82 6.64
N ASP A 281 8.04 4.60 5.34
CA ASP A 281 7.67 3.31 4.76
C ASP A 281 8.09 3.23 3.29
N ALA A 282 8.56 2.06 2.85
CA ALA A 282 8.94 1.83 1.47
C ALA A 282 8.31 0.53 0.95
N ASN A 283 7.30 0.68 0.12
CA ASN A 283 6.63 -0.42 -0.53
C ASN A 283 7.27 -0.65 -1.90
N MET A 284 8.33 -1.45 -1.91
CA MET A 284 9.09 -1.77 -3.12
C MET A 284 8.48 -2.97 -3.83
N GLY A 285 8.20 -2.81 -5.12
CA GLY A 285 7.56 -3.85 -5.95
C GLY A 285 6.09 -3.59 -6.26
N ARG A 286 5.49 -2.56 -5.67
CA ARG A 286 4.10 -2.18 -5.91
C ARG A 286 3.90 -0.66 -5.94
N LEU A 287 2.76 -0.23 -6.42
CA LEU A 287 2.25 1.12 -6.18
C LEU A 287 1.58 1.23 -4.82
N GLY A 288 1.39 2.45 -4.36
CA GLY A 288 0.65 2.75 -3.13
C GLY A 288 -0.81 2.37 -3.18
N GLY A 289 -1.52 2.70 -2.11
CA GLY A 289 -2.89 2.31 -1.80
C GLY A 289 -3.90 2.27 -2.95
N ALA A 290 -5.09 1.87 -2.64
CA ALA A 290 -6.08 1.35 -3.58
C ALA A 290 -6.28 2.19 -4.87
N SER A 291 -6.20 3.52 -4.81
CA SER A 291 -6.58 4.40 -5.94
C SER A 291 -5.44 4.84 -6.84
N ILE A 292 -4.20 4.62 -6.47
CA ILE A 292 -3.06 5.25 -7.19
C ILE A 292 -2.93 4.77 -8.64
N VAL A 293 -3.33 3.54 -8.95
CA VAL A 293 -3.37 3.04 -10.34
C VAL A 293 -4.31 3.89 -11.20
N GLU A 294 -5.51 4.19 -10.69
CA GLU A 294 -6.48 5.03 -11.38
C GLU A 294 -6.01 6.49 -11.47
N GLN A 295 -5.40 7.01 -10.40
CA GLN A 295 -4.86 8.37 -10.40
C GLN A 295 -3.72 8.55 -11.40
N ILE A 296 -2.76 7.60 -11.46
CA ILE A 296 -1.69 7.61 -12.47
C ILE A 296 -2.28 7.52 -13.87
N ALA A 297 -3.23 6.60 -14.08
CA ALA A 297 -3.88 6.42 -15.37
C ALA A 297 -4.55 7.72 -15.85
N LEU A 298 -5.32 8.38 -14.99
CA LEU A 298 -5.96 9.66 -15.30
C LEU A 298 -4.95 10.80 -15.51
N ALA A 299 -3.93 10.91 -14.66
CA ALA A 299 -2.92 11.97 -14.76
C ALA A 299 -2.10 11.86 -16.05
N TYR A 300 -1.79 10.64 -16.48
CA TYR A 300 -0.95 10.36 -17.63
C TYR A 300 -1.73 10.05 -18.93
N ASP A 301 -3.06 10.16 -18.89
CA ASP A 301 -3.95 9.85 -20.01
C ASP A 301 -3.78 8.41 -20.55
N LEU A 302 -3.61 7.45 -19.62
CA LEU A 302 -3.42 6.03 -19.91
C LEU A 302 -4.64 5.20 -19.43
N PRO A 303 -4.93 4.05 -20.05
CA PRO A 303 -5.87 3.10 -19.48
C PRO A 303 -5.34 2.53 -18.15
N PRO A 304 -6.18 2.37 -17.10
CA PRO A 304 -5.74 1.76 -15.83
C PRO A 304 -5.13 0.36 -16.00
N ALA A 305 -5.67 -0.43 -16.94
CA ALA A 305 -5.12 -1.75 -17.27
C ALA A 305 -3.67 -1.68 -17.80
N THR A 306 -3.32 -0.64 -18.56
CA THR A 306 -1.95 -0.43 -19.05
C THR A 306 -0.99 -0.11 -17.91
N VAL A 307 -1.39 0.75 -16.98
CA VAL A 307 -0.59 1.03 -15.77
C VAL A 307 -0.41 -0.24 -14.94
N LEU A 308 -1.49 -0.99 -14.72
CA LEU A 308 -1.43 -2.21 -13.93
C LEU A 308 -0.61 -3.32 -14.61
N GLN A 309 -0.66 -3.42 -15.95
CA GLN A 309 0.20 -4.32 -16.74
C GLN A 309 1.68 -4.01 -16.47
N HIS A 310 2.05 -2.73 -16.51
CA HIS A 310 3.41 -2.30 -16.26
C HIS A 310 3.84 -2.66 -14.82
N VAL A 311 3.00 -2.41 -13.83
CA VAL A 311 3.27 -2.78 -12.42
C VAL A 311 3.49 -4.29 -12.26
N ALA A 312 2.63 -5.10 -12.87
CA ALA A 312 2.64 -6.56 -12.70
C ALA A 312 3.78 -7.25 -13.43
N LEU A 313 4.13 -6.78 -14.64
CA LEU A 313 4.96 -7.53 -15.56
C LEU A 313 6.39 -6.98 -15.69
N LEU A 314 6.64 -5.71 -15.33
CA LEU A 314 7.98 -5.14 -15.30
C LEU A 314 8.95 -5.96 -14.43
N PRO A 315 8.61 -6.31 -13.15
CA PRO A 315 9.52 -7.07 -12.31
C PRO A 315 9.70 -8.53 -12.76
N LEU A 316 8.85 -9.02 -13.66
CA LEU A 316 8.93 -10.36 -14.23
C LEU A 316 9.75 -10.41 -15.53
N GLY A 317 10.16 -9.24 -16.08
CA GLY A 317 10.81 -9.16 -17.38
C GLY A 317 9.91 -9.60 -18.55
N LEU A 318 8.59 -9.39 -18.43
CA LEU A 318 7.59 -9.87 -19.40
C LEU A 318 6.98 -8.74 -20.26
N LEU A 319 7.58 -7.56 -20.24
CA LEU A 319 7.16 -6.45 -21.09
C LEU A 319 8.00 -6.40 -22.37
N ASP A 320 7.33 -6.33 -23.52
CA ASP A 320 7.98 -6.23 -24.81
C ASP A 320 8.49 -4.81 -25.13
N ALA A 321 7.92 -3.80 -24.47
CA ALA A 321 8.29 -2.40 -24.66
C ALA A 321 8.16 -1.62 -23.35
N THR A 322 9.02 -0.60 -23.22
CA THR A 322 8.93 0.37 -22.12
C THR A 322 7.71 1.26 -22.33
N LEU A 323 6.88 1.38 -21.29
CA LEU A 323 5.81 2.37 -21.28
C LEU A 323 6.42 3.76 -21.06
N GLU A 324 6.20 4.66 -22.00
CA GLU A 324 6.63 6.05 -21.87
C GLU A 324 5.56 6.86 -21.12
N TYR A 325 5.99 7.55 -20.08
CA TYR A 325 5.18 8.49 -19.32
C TYR A 325 5.57 9.92 -19.73
N LYS A 326 4.57 10.77 -19.97
CA LYS A 326 4.80 12.20 -20.24
C LYS A 326 5.43 12.89 -19.00
N PRO A 327 6.04 14.08 -19.15
CA PRO A 327 6.52 14.84 -18.01
C PRO A 327 5.42 15.09 -16.97
N VAL A 328 5.74 14.99 -15.68
CA VAL A 328 4.77 15.15 -14.59
C VAL A 328 4.15 16.56 -14.55
N GLU A 329 4.86 17.55 -15.06
CA GLU A 329 4.41 18.94 -15.20
C GLU A 329 3.24 19.11 -16.18
N GLU A 330 3.07 18.16 -17.12
CA GLU A 330 1.98 18.12 -18.10
C GLU A 330 0.76 17.32 -17.57
N CYS A 331 0.88 16.73 -16.37
CA CYS A 331 -0.18 15.92 -15.79
C CYS A 331 -1.26 16.79 -15.14
N ARG A 332 -2.52 16.44 -15.35
CA ARG A 332 -3.62 17.03 -14.61
C ARG A 332 -3.68 16.44 -13.20
N GLN A 333 -4.03 17.28 -12.25
CA GLN A 333 -4.18 16.88 -10.87
C GLN A 333 -5.42 15.99 -10.69
N THR A 334 -5.22 14.88 -9.99
CA THR A 334 -6.27 13.93 -9.61
C THR A 334 -6.45 13.92 -8.10
N LEU A 335 -7.60 13.48 -7.64
CA LEU A 335 -7.95 13.34 -6.24
C LEU A 335 -8.65 11.99 -6.05
N SER A 336 -8.22 11.25 -5.04
CA SER A 336 -9.01 10.19 -4.45
C SER A 336 -9.50 10.65 -3.09
N TYR A 337 -10.77 10.49 -2.85
CA TYR A 337 -11.40 10.89 -1.61
C TYR A 337 -12.16 9.72 -1.00
N TRP A 338 -11.73 9.28 0.19
CA TRP A 338 -12.40 8.24 0.96
C TRP A 338 -13.46 8.86 1.85
N TYR A 339 -14.66 8.35 1.79
CA TYR A 339 -15.75 8.84 2.61
C TYR A 339 -16.06 7.88 3.76
N CYS A 340 -16.33 8.48 4.92
CA CYS A 340 -16.52 7.85 6.21
C CYS A 340 -17.75 8.42 6.92
N LEU A 341 -18.04 7.92 8.13
CA LEU A 341 -19.00 8.52 9.06
C LEU A 341 -18.28 8.97 10.34
N ASP A 342 -18.90 9.86 11.09
CA ASP A 342 -18.41 10.37 12.36
C ASP A 342 -18.79 9.48 13.57
N HIS A 343 -19.52 8.41 13.32
CA HIS A 343 -19.99 7.47 14.32
C HIS A 343 -19.96 6.04 13.76
N GLU A 344 -19.96 5.07 14.67
CA GLU A 344 -20.13 3.66 14.33
C GLU A 344 -21.51 3.40 13.75
N ALA A 345 -21.60 2.66 12.66
CA ALA A 345 -22.83 2.30 11.97
C ALA A 345 -22.70 0.99 11.21
N ILE A 346 -23.85 0.35 10.93
CA ILE A 346 -23.94 -0.78 10.02
C ILE A 346 -24.34 -0.24 8.63
N VAL A 347 -23.53 -0.49 7.62
CA VAL A 347 -23.83 -0.07 6.23
C VAL A 347 -24.82 -1.03 5.62
N HIS A 348 -25.95 -0.52 5.15
CA HIS A 348 -26.96 -1.29 4.43
C HIS A 348 -26.87 -1.13 2.92
N ASP A 349 -26.58 0.09 2.46
CA ASP A 349 -26.46 0.44 1.05
C ASP A 349 -25.83 1.82 0.89
N TRP A 350 -25.51 2.21 -0.33
CA TRP A 350 -25.11 3.58 -0.66
C TRP A 350 -25.77 4.00 -1.97
N GLU A 351 -26.18 5.24 -1.98
CA GLU A 351 -26.73 5.90 -3.15
C GLU A 351 -25.68 6.82 -3.76
N VAL A 352 -25.23 6.47 -4.95
CA VAL A 352 -24.23 7.21 -5.71
C VAL A 352 -24.87 7.58 -7.04
N PRO A 353 -25.20 8.87 -7.27
CA PRO A 353 -25.78 9.30 -8.54
C PRO A 353 -24.78 9.09 -9.68
N GLN A 354 -25.23 9.29 -10.92
CA GLN A 354 -24.31 9.24 -12.06
C GLN A 354 -23.24 10.33 -11.92
N MET A 355 -21.99 9.92 -11.79
CA MET A 355 -20.81 10.77 -11.60
C MET A 355 -19.83 10.62 -12.74
N ALA A 356 -18.98 11.64 -12.94
CA ALA A 356 -17.83 11.56 -13.84
C ALA A 356 -16.61 10.97 -13.13
N SER A 357 -16.54 11.02 -11.78
CA SER A 357 -15.54 10.33 -10.98
C SER A 357 -15.84 8.83 -10.89
N ILE A 358 -14.79 8.04 -10.68
CA ILE A 358 -14.87 6.59 -10.48
C ILE A 358 -15.26 6.33 -9.02
N HIS A 359 -16.40 5.69 -8.81
CA HIS A 359 -16.82 5.23 -7.50
C HIS A 359 -16.31 3.80 -7.23
N THR A 360 -15.70 3.60 -6.09
CA THR A 360 -15.27 2.27 -5.62
C THR A 360 -15.83 2.02 -4.21
N PRO A 361 -16.78 1.07 -4.05
CA PRO A 361 -17.24 0.64 -2.73
C PRO A 361 -16.12 -0.13 -2.02
N ILE A 362 -15.90 0.15 -0.72
CA ILE A 362 -14.87 -0.48 0.11
C ILE A 362 -15.53 -1.36 1.19
N ALA A 363 -16.49 -0.81 1.92
CA ALA A 363 -17.24 -1.56 2.92
C ALA A 363 -18.13 -2.63 2.26
N ASN A 364 -18.40 -3.70 2.99
CA ASN A 364 -19.41 -4.66 2.59
C ASN A 364 -20.77 -4.26 3.20
N VAL A 365 -21.86 -4.54 2.49
CA VAL A 365 -23.20 -4.43 3.07
C VAL A 365 -23.29 -5.35 4.29
N GLY A 366 -23.81 -4.80 5.38
CA GLY A 366 -23.92 -5.50 6.68
C GLY A 366 -22.68 -5.38 7.56
N SER A 367 -21.58 -4.76 7.09
CA SER A 367 -20.41 -4.55 7.95
C SER A 367 -20.60 -3.39 8.91
N VAL A 368 -20.01 -3.52 10.10
CA VAL A 368 -19.87 -2.44 11.08
C VAL A 368 -18.69 -1.57 10.66
N ILE A 369 -18.93 -0.28 10.51
CA ILE A 369 -17.90 0.71 10.17
C ILE A 369 -17.56 1.52 11.40
N GLN A 370 -16.28 1.67 11.65
CA GLN A 370 -15.77 2.50 12.74
C GLN A 370 -15.88 4.00 12.40
N PRO A 371 -15.93 4.89 13.41
CA PRO A 371 -15.87 6.33 13.18
C PRO A 371 -14.58 6.75 12.46
N ILE A 372 -14.68 7.81 11.66
CA ILE A 372 -13.50 8.48 11.08
C ILE A 372 -12.50 8.85 12.19
N GLY A 373 -11.22 8.65 11.91
CA GLY A 373 -10.11 8.95 12.83
C GLY A 373 -9.57 7.72 13.56
N THR A 374 -10.27 6.60 13.55
CA THR A 374 -9.84 5.37 14.24
C THR A 374 -8.80 4.59 13.44
N SER A 375 -9.08 4.33 12.17
CA SER A 375 -8.19 3.61 11.23
C SER A 375 -8.75 3.72 9.81
N ASP A 376 -8.06 3.12 8.85
CA ASP A 376 -8.56 2.98 7.47
C ASP A 376 -9.75 2.01 7.35
N TYR A 377 -10.07 1.22 8.37
CA TYR A 377 -11.31 0.44 8.44
C TYR A 377 -12.58 1.30 8.58
N ALA A 378 -12.45 2.62 8.77
CA ALA A 378 -13.55 3.57 8.71
C ALA A 378 -14.07 3.82 7.27
N TRP A 379 -13.36 3.39 6.23
CA TRP A 379 -13.73 3.64 4.84
C TRP A 379 -14.99 2.89 4.43
N ILE A 380 -15.96 3.65 3.90
CA ILE A 380 -17.19 3.09 3.30
C ILE A 380 -17.00 2.95 1.80
N GLY A 381 -16.43 3.93 1.16
CA GLY A 381 -16.16 3.94 -0.27
C GLY A 381 -15.23 5.08 -0.64
N MET A 382 -14.95 5.19 -1.93
CA MET A 382 -13.99 6.15 -2.48
C MET A 382 -14.47 6.72 -3.81
N LEU A 383 -14.21 7.99 -4.04
CA LEU A 383 -14.31 8.64 -5.35
C LEU A 383 -12.91 8.97 -5.86
N THR A 384 -12.62 8.60 -7.11
CA THR A 384 -11.35 8.91 -7.79
C THR A 384 -11.62 9.62 -9.11
N GLY A 385 -10.93 10.72 -9.37
CA GLY A 385 -11.12 11.50 -10.60
C GLY A 385 -10.19 12.69 -10.68
N TYR A 386 -10.43 13.57 -11.65
CA TYR A 386 -9.78 14.89 -11.64
C TYR A 386 -10.23 15.67 -10.42
N ALA A 387 -9.31 16.41 -9.79
CA ALA A 387 -9.54 17.01 -8.47
C ALA A 387 -10.79 17.91 -8.44
N GLU A 388 -10.98 18.75 -9.45
CA GLU A 388 -12.13 19.64 -9.56
C GLU A 388 -13.47 18.90 -9.75
N VAL A 389 -13.44 17.69 -10.30
CA VAL A 389 -14.63 16.83 -10.47
C VAL A 389 -14.98 16.18 -9.15
N VAL A 390 -14.02 15.53 -8.49
CA VAL A 390 -14.26 14.86 -7.21
C VAL A 390 -14.78 15.82 -6.15
N VAL A 391 -14.16 17.00 -6.00
CA VAL A 391 -14.59 18.03 -5.04
C VAL A 391 -16.04 18.43 -5.24
N ARG A 392 -16.51 18.52 -6.51
CA ARG A 392 -17.90 18.84 -6.83
C ARG A 392 -18.86 17.68 -6.52
N GLU A 393 -18.43 16.45 -6.71
CA GLU A 393 -19.29 15.27 -6.68
C GLU A 393 -19.40 14.62 -5.30
N ILE A 394 -18.37 14.76 -4.44
CA ILE A 394 -18.29 14.06 -3.15
C ILE A 394 -19.48 14.31 -2.24
N GLY A 395 -20.05 15.52 -2.23
CA GLY A 395 -21.21 15.89 -1.43
C GLY A 395 -22.54 15.25 -1.87
N GLN A 396 -22.54 14.51 -2.98
CA GLN A 396 -23.75 13.88 -3.54
C GLN A 396 -23.94 12.43 -3.07
N VAL A 397 -22.91 11.82 -2.44
CA VAL A 397 -22.99 10.46 -1.91
C VAL A 397 -23.92 10.42 -0.69
N LEU A 398 -24.77 9.40 -0.61
CA LEU A 398 -25.60 9.11 0.56
C LEU A 398 -25.36 7.66 0.99
N VAL A 399 -25.14 7.44 2.29
CA VAL A 399 -24.95 6.12 2.89
C VAL A 399 -26.19 5.76 3.68
N HIS A 400 -26.78 4.61 3.41
CA HIS A 400 -27.89 4.05 4.18
C HIS A 400 -27.34 3.17 5.29
N THR A 401 -27.73 3.47 6.52
CA THR A 401 -27.25 2.78 7.73
C THR A 401 -28.39 2.30 8.59
N ASP A 402 -28.10 1.50 9.63
CA ASP A 402 -29.03 1.12 10.69
C ASP A 402 -29.64 2.33 11.44
N ARG A 403 -29.02 3.52 11.28
CA ARG A 403 -29.50 4.80 11.83
C ARG A 403 -30.15 5.70 10.77
N GLY A 404 -30.52 5.13 9.61
CA GLY A 404 -31.10 5.82 8.48
C GLY A 404 -30.04 6.42 7.52
N PRO A 405 -30.51 7.15 6.49
CA PRO A 405 -29.60 7.75 5.50
C PRO A 405 -28.71 8.83 6.14
N ARG A 406 -27.44 8.82 5.78
CA ARG A 406 -26.41 9.77 6.26
C ARG A 406 -25.58 10.28 5.11
N ARG A 407 -25.22 11.56 5.15
CA ARG A 407 -24.16 12.07 4.28
C ARG A 407 -22.81 11.74 4.94
N PRO A 408 -21.82 11.32 4.16
CA PRO A 408 -20.47 11.16 4.65
C PRO A 408 -19.93 12.44 5.28
N VAL A 409 -19.05 12.28 6.25
CA VAL A 409 -18.28 13.38 6.80
C VAL A 409 -17.12 13.67 5.85
N PHE A 410 -16.99 14.94 5.49
CA PHE A 410 -15.89 15.47 4.70
C PHE A 410 -15.12 16.47 5.57
N LYS A 411 -13.81 16.48 5.44
CA LYS A 411 -12.95 17.43 6.14
C LYS A 411 -12.97 18.79 5.48
#